data_a04e81ae4bbabf1ceacc56e4d21b79b0
#
_entry.id   a04e81ae4bbabf1ceacc56e4d21b79b0
#
_cell.length_a   1.000
_cell.length_b   1.000
_cell.length_c   1.000
_cell.angle_alpha   90.00
_cell.angle_beta   90.00
_cell.angle_gamma   90.00
#
_symmetry.space_group_name_H-M   'P 1'
#
loop_
_entity.id
_entity.type
_entity.pdbx_description
1 polymer ?
#
loop_
_entity_poly.entity_id
_entity_poly.type
_entity_poly.pdbx_seq_one_letter_code
_entity_poly.pdbx_strand_id
1 'polypeptide(L)'
;IIFSVDGTPIREFKNSESIGVPFPKNQAMRMYSSLWNADDWATRGGLVKTDWSKAPFTASYRNFKADACVWSSGKSSCPSSSTSSTSSSTSSSSWFSQQLDNTAQERLRWVQKNYMIYNYCTDLKRFPQGLPPECRTS
;
A
#
# COMPACT_ATOMS: atom_id res chain seq x y z
N ILE A 1 6.33 1.44 -0.58
CA ILE A 1 4.96 1.11 -1.00
C ILE A 1 4.12 2.38 -0.86
N ILE A 2 3.43 2.77 -1.93
CA ILE A 2 2.55 3.95 -1.93
C ILE A 2 1.15 3.47 -2.24
N PHE A 3 0.19 3.84 -1.41
CA PHE A 3 -1.23 3.64 -1.66
C PHE A 3 -1.86 4.95 -2.07
N SER A 4 -2.64 4.95 -3.14
CA SER A 4 -3.29 6.15 -3.66
C SER A 4 -4.75 5.86 -4.06
N VAL A 5 -5.58 6.89 -3.94
CA VAL A 5 -6.95 6.91 -4.45
C VAL A 5 -7.06 8.10 -5.40
N ASP A 6 -7.47 7.85 -6.64
CA ASP A 6 -7.60 8.87 -7.70
C ASP A 6 -6.34 9.76 -7.83
N GLY A 7 -5.15 9.12 -7.79
CA GLY A 7 -3.87 9.81 -7.87
C GLY A 7 -3.45 10.58 -6.61
N THR A 8 -4.26 10.56 -5.55
CA THR A 8 -3.92 11.18 -4.27
C THR A 8 -3.31 10.14 -3.35
N PRO A 9 -2.05 10.29 -2.89
CA PRO A 9 -1.45 9.37 -1.95
C PRO A 9 -2.16 9.45 -0.59
N ILE A 10 -2.53 8.29 -0.06
CA ILE A 10 -3.20 8.17 1.24
C ILE A 10 -2.31 7.51 2.30
N ARG A 11 -1.32 6.75 1.87
CA ARG A 11 -0.33 6.12 2.75
C ARG A 11 0.96 5.85 2.00
N GLU A 12 2.08 6.07 2.67
CA GLU A 12 3.39 5.64 2.23
C GLU A 12 4.01 4.71 3.29
N PHE A 13 4.60 3.60 2.84
CA PHE A 13 5.47 2.74 3.65
C PHE A 13 6.84 2.69 2.99
N LYS A 14 7.79 3.40 3.59
CA LYS A 14 9.17 3.50 3.08
C LYS A 14 9.94 2.21 3.32
N ASN A 15 10.95 1.96 2.50
CA ASN A 15 11.91 0.90 2.79
C ASN A 15 12.84 1.37 3.92
N SER A 16 12.68 0.77 5.07
CA SER A 16 13.46 1.07 6.28
C SER A 16 14.27 -0.14 6.76
N GLU A 17 14.71 -1.01 5.83
CA GLU A 17 15.53 -2.18 6.15
C GLU A 17 16.85 -1.80 6.85
N SER A 18 17.39 -0.61 6.57
CA SER A 18 18.61 -0.11 7.21
C SER A 18 18.49 0.07 8.73
N ILE A 19 17.26 0.20 9.23
CA ILE A 19 16.97 0.31 10.67
C ILE A 19 16.27 -0.95 11.21
N GLY A 20 16.32 -2.06 10.47
CA GLY A 20 15.79 -3.35 10.89
C GLY A 20 14.30 -3.58 10.63
N VAL A 21 13.64 -2.73 9.84
CA VAL A 21 12.24 -2.91 9.45
C VAL A 21 12.18 -3.81 8.22
N PRO A 22 11.53 -4.99 8.28
CA PRO A 22 11.38 -5.85 7.10
C PRO A 22 10.60 -5.15 5.99
N PHE A 23 11.07 -5.32 4.75
CA PHE A 23 10.42 -4.80 3.56
C PHE A 23 10.09 -5.93 2.57
N PRO A 24 8.85 -6.04 2.06
CA PRO A 24 8.38 -7.19 1.29
C PRO A 24 8.84 -7.10 -0.18
N LYS A 25 10.13 -7.21 -0.44
CA LYS A 25 10.70 -7.12 -1.79
C LYS A 25 10.93 -8.45 -2.49
N ASN A 26 10.99 -9.55 -1.74
CA ASN A 26 11.36 -10.87 -2.29
C ASN A 26 10.22 -11.90 -2.22
N GLN A 27 9.03 -11.47 -1.85
CA GLN A 27 7.87 -12.35 -1.71
C GLN A 27 6.91 -12.16 -2.88
N ALA A 28 6.70 -13.22 -3.63
CA ALA A 28 5.64 -13.25 -4.64
C ALA A 28 4.26 -13.19 -3.96
N MET A 29 3.38 -12.37 -4.51
CA MET A 29 2.04 -12.15 -3.98
C MET A 29 0.99 -12.38 -5.07
N ARG A 30 -0.21 -12.77 -4.64
CA ARG A 30 -1.39 -12.82 -5.51
C ARG A 30 -2.29 -11.64 -5.19
N MET A 31 -2.98 -11.15 -6.21
CA MET A 31 -3.99 -10.11 -6.02
C MET A 31 -5.36 -10.75 -5.93
N TYR A 32 -6.14 -10.32 -4.97
CA TYR A 32 -7.53 -10.72 -4.78
C TYR A 32 -8.40 -9.48 -4.62
N SER A 33 -9.63 -9.57 -5.10
CA SER A 33 -10.68 -8.58 -4.85
C SER A 33 -11.91 -9.30 -4.34
N SER A 34 -12.56 -8.74 -3.34
CA SER A 34 -13.79 -9.30 -2.77
C SER A 34 -14.74 -8.18 -2.38
N LEU A 35 -16.03 -8.46 -2.47
CA LEU A 35 -17.06 -7.63 -1.88
C LEU A 35 -17.43 -8.22 -0.52
N TRP A 36 -17.35 -7.40 0.52
CA TRP A 36 -17.46 -7.88 1.90
C TRP A 36 -18.41 -7.01 2.72
N ASN A 37 -19.25 -7.64 3.53
CA ASN A 37 -19.96 -6.94 4.59
C ASN A 37 -19.08 -6.86 5.85
N ALA A 38 -18.75 -5.66 6.27
CA ALA A 38 -17.91 -5.39 7.43
C ALA A 38 -18.58 -4.42 8.40
N ASP A 39 -19.92 -4.41 8.45
CA ASP A 39 -20.70 -3.46 9.24
C ASP A 39 -20.64 -3.70 10.76
N ASP A 40 -19.96 -4.75 11.22
CA ASP A 40 -19.77 -5.00 12.64
C ASP A 40 -18.57 -4.23 13.22
N TRP A 41 -17.59 -3.85 12.41
CA TRP A 41 -16.37 -3.19 12.88
C TRP A 41 -15.87 -2.05 11.99
N ALA A 42 -16.16 -2.06 10.69
CA ALA A 42 -15.92 -0.94 9.80
C ALA A 42 -17.05 0.11 9.95
N THR A 43 -17.22 1.01 9.02
CA THR A 43 -18.34 1.97 9.00
C THR A 43 -18.58 2.66 10.36
N ARG A 44 -17.60 3.47 10.80
CA ARG A 44 -17.56 4.14 12.11
C ARG A 44 -17.58 3.16 13.30
N GLY A 45 -16.79 2.07 13.21
CA GLY A 45 -16.72 1.06 14.28
C GLY A 45 -17.99 0.24 14.44
N GLY A 46 -18.74 0.05 13.36
CA GLY A 46 -19.97 -0.73 13.36
C GLY A 46 -21.25 0.07 13.67
N LEU A 47 -21.16 1.40 13.80
CA LEU A 47 -22.34 2.24 14.08
C LEU A 47 -23.27 2.37 12.88
N VAL A 48 -22.75 2.28 11.66
CA VAL A 48 -23.54 2.34 10.41
C VAL A 48 -23.69 0.92 9.88
N LYS A 49 -24.93 0.43 9.86
CA LYS A 49 -25.26 -0.92 9.42
C LYS A 49 -25.65 -0.97 7.94
N THR A 50 -25.45 -2.15 7.36
CA THR A 50 -25.84 -2.42 5.98
C THR A 50 -27.37 -2.39 5.83
N ASP A 51 -27.85 -1.60 4.89
CA ASP A 51 -29.27 -1.58 4.52
C ASP A 51 -29.55 -2.71 3.52
N TRP A 52 -29.99 -3.84 4.03
CA TRP A 52 -30.27 -5.03 3.23
C TRP A 52 -31.46 -4.89 2.30
N SER A 53 -32.30 -3.85 2.46
CA SER A 53 -33.39 -3.58 1.52
C SER A 53 -32.87 -3.17 0.13
N LYS A 54 -31.60 -2.78 0.04
CA LYS A 54 -30.94 -2.41 -1.22
C LYS A 54 -30.17 -3.56 -1.88
N ALA A 55 -30.26 -4.76 -1.36
CA ALA A 55 -29.67 -5.94 -1.99
C ALA A 55 -30.35 -6.25 -3.35
N PRO A 56 -29.61 -6.87 -4.31
CA PRO A 56 -28.21 -7.31 -4.23
C PRO A 56 -27.19 -6.18 -4.40
N PHE A 57 -26.07 -6.29 -3.70
CA PHE A 57 -24.94 -5.38 -3.87
C PHE A 57 -23.99 -5.92 -4.95
N THR A 58 -23.56 -5.04 -5.84
CA THR A 58 -22.70 -5.40 -6.97
C THR A 58 -21.48 -4.51 -7.01
N ALA A 59 -20.28 -5.12 -7.07
CA ALA A 59 -19.04 -4.43 -7.41
C ALA A 59 -18.66 -4.76 -8.85
N SER A 60 -18.30 -3.74 -9.62
CA SER A 60 -17.86 -3.91 -11.00
C SER A 60 -16.44 -3.42 -11.15
N TYR A 61 -15.61 -4.18 -11.84
CA TYR A 61 -14.20 -3.87 -12.09
C TYR A 61 -13.99 -3.73 -13.60
N ARG A 62 -13.23 -2.72 -14.00
CA ARG A 62 -12.83 -2.52 -15.40
C ARG A 62 -11.46 -1.88 -15.48
N ASN A 63 -10.83 -1.96 -16.66
CA ASN A 63 -9.55 -1.31 -16.95
C ASN A 63 -8.44 -1.69 -15.95
N PHE A 64 -8.43 -2.95 -15.51
CA PHE A 64 -7.35 -3.43 -14.67
C PHE A 64 -6.02 -3.33 -15.41
N LYS A 65 -5.07 -2.61 -14.81
CA LYS A 65 -3.71 -2.46 -15.32
C LYS A 65 -2.74 -2.87 -14.20
N ALA A 66 -1.77 -3.71 -14.54
CA ALA A 66 -0.71 -4.09 -13.61
C ALA A 66 0.64 -3.95 -14.30
N ASP A 67 1.51 -3.12 -13.74
CA ASP A 67 2.93 -3.07 -14.06
C ASP A 67 3.65 -3.84 -12.96
N ALA A 68 4.03 -5.08 -13.22
CA ALA A 68 4.53 -6.01 -12.22
C ALA A 68 5.49 -7.03 -12.82
N CYS A 69 6.32 -7.60 -11.97
CA CYS A 69 7.13 -8.77 -12.34
C CYS A 69 6.29 -10.04 -12.15
N VAL A 70 6.27 -10.88 -13.15
CA VAL A 70 5.65 -12.20 -13.03
C VAL A 70 6.63 -13.15 -12.36
N TRP A 71 6.19 -13.82 -11.31
CA TRP A 71 6.92 -14.88 -10.65
C TRP A 71 6.45 -16.22 -11.18
N SER A 72 7.34 -16.99 -11.81
CA SER A 72 7.05 -18.30 -12.34
C SER A 72 8.25 -19.24 -12.14
N SER A 73 8.00 -20.47 -11.74
CA SER A 73 9.02 -21.50 -11.58
C SER A 73 10.24 -21.05 -10.75
N GLY A 74 10.00 -20.30 -9.67
CA GLY A 74 11.05 -19.83 -8.77
C GLY A 74 11.86 -18.63 -9.30
N LYS A 75 11.43 -18.01 -10.41
CA LYS A 75 12.13 -16.88 -11.02
C LYS A 75 11.21 -15.69 -11.25
N SER A 76 11.76 -14.48 -11.13
CA SER A 76 11.10 -13.23 -11.48
C SER A 76 11.36 -12.87 -12.94
N SER A 77 10.34 -12.33 -13.63
CA SER A 77 10.51 -11.77 -14.98
C SER A 77 11.24 -10.43 -15.01
N CYS A 78 11.39 -9.78 -13.84
CA CYS A 78 12.15 -8.54 -13.75
C CYS A 78 13.64 -8.83 -13.50
N PRO A 79 14.55 -8.03 -14.06
CA PRO A 79 15.97 -8.15 -13.80
C PRO A 79 16.25 -7.89 -12.31
N SER A 80 17.06 -8.72 -11.69
CA SER A 80 17.62 -8.44 -10.37
C SER A 80 18.52 -7.21 -10.47
N SER A 81 18.44 -6.31 -9.53
CA SER A 81 19.15 -5.02 -9.49
C SER A 81 20.68 -5.09 -9.47
N SER A 82 21.27 -6.26 -9.70
CA SER A 82 22.72 -6.53 -9.64
C SER A 82 23.37 -6.72 -11.01
N THR A 83 22.65 -6.58 -12.13
CA THR A 83 23.25 -6.70 -13.47
C THR A 83 23.12 -5.38 -14.24
N SER A 84 24.13 -4.53 -14.07
CA SER A 84 24.45 -3.49 -15.05
C SER A 84 24.99 -4.18 -16.32
N SER A 85 24.15 -4.39 -17.32
CA SER A 85 24.59 -4.68 -18.67
C SER A 85 23.56 -4.21 -19.67
N THR A 86 23.97 -3.15 -20.33
CA THR A 86 23.70 -2.76 -21.72
C THR A 86 22.79 -3.70 -22.50
N SER A 87 21.52 -3.38 -22.57
CA SER A 87 20.72 -3.60 -23.77
C SER A 87 19.40 -2.84 -23.66
N SER A 88 19.18 -2.02 -24.65
CA SER A 88 17.99 -1.24 -24.96
C SER A 88 16.72 -2.10 -24.99
N SER A 89 15.94 -2.05 -23.95
CA SER A 89 14.50 -2.30 -23.99
C SER A 89 13.83 -1.35 -23.02
N THR A 90 13.22 -0.36 -23.59
CA THR A 90 12.39 0.68 -23.02
C THR A 90 11.12 0.08 -22.40
N SER A 91 11.20 -0.41 -21.20
CA SER A 91 10.07 -0.43 -20.27
C SER A 91 10.66 -0.45 -18.88
N SER A 92 10.88 0.72 -18.45
CA SER A 92 11.43 1.16 -17.20
C SER A 92 10.76 0.46 -16.02
N SER A 93 11.52 -0.30 -15.29
CA SER A 93 11.24 -0.66 -13.90
C SER A 93 11.27 0.58 -12.97
N SER A 94 10.84 1.74 -13.47
CA SER A 94 10.82 3.01 -12.74
C SER A 94 9.93 2.96 -11.49
N TRP A 95 8.95 2.06 -11.44
CA TRP A 95 8.08 1.87 -10.30
C TRP A 95 8.79 1.29 -9.07
N PHE A 96 9.94 0.62 -9.23
CA PHE A 96 10.76 0.15 -8.10
C PHE A 96 11.43 1.28 -7.31
N SER A 97 11.75 2.38 -8.00
CA SER A 97 12.42 3.54 -7.43
C SER A 97 11.48 4.72 -7.23
N GLN A 98 10.19 4.52 -7.43
CA GLN A 98 9.21 5.58 -7.30
C GLN A 98 9.16 6.11 -5.87
N GLN A 99 9.28 7.43 -5.73
CA GLN A 99 9.14 8.17 -4.49
C GLN A 99 8.09 9.27 -4.67
N LEU A 100 7.50 9.70 -3.57
CA LEU A 100 6.63 10.86 -3.60
C LEU A 100 7.45 12.12 -3.83
N ASP A 101 7.10 12.91 -4.83
CA ASP A 101 7.62 14.26 -5.00
C ASP A 101 7.08 15.20 -3.92
N ASN A 102 7.56 16.42 -3.88
CA ASN A 102 7.17 17.40 -2.86
C ASN A 102 5.65 17.65 -2.85
N THR A 103 5.03 17.74 -4.03
CA THR A 103 3.58 17.96 -4.16
C THR A 103 2.77 16.78 -3.62
N ALA A 104 3.21 15.56 -3.95
CA ALA A 104 2.55 14.35 -3.44
C ALA A 104 2.73 14.18 -1.94
N GLN A 105 3.89 14.58 -1.39
CA GLN A 105 4.12 14.61 0.05
C GLN A 105 3.23 15.63 0.78
N GLU A 106 3.04 16.81 0.20
CA GLU A 106 2.11 17.81 0.72
C GLU A 106 0.66 17.31 0.71
N ARG A 107 0.25 16.66 -0.37
CA ARG A 107 -1.08 16.02 -0.46
C ARG A 107 -1.24 14.92 0.58
N LEU A 108 -0.23 14.08 0.79
CA LEU A 108 -0.25 13.05 1.83
C LEU A 108 -0.41 13.67 3.23
N ARG A 109 0.36 14.73 3.54
CA ARG A 109 0.21 15.46 4.81
C ARG A 109 -1.18 16.07 4.98
N TRP A 110 -1.74 16.61 3.90
CA TRP A 110 -3.10 17.14 3.91
C TRP A 110 -4.13 16.03 4.19
N VAL A 111 -4.00 14.85 3.56
CA VAL A 111 -4.87 13.70 3.83
C VAL A 111 -4.75 13.25 5.29
N GLN A 112 -3.54 13.13 5.80
CA GLN A 112 -3.30 12.76 7.20
C GLN A 112 -3.95 13.75 8.17
N LYS A 113 -3.81 15.04 7.91
CA LYS A 113 -4.39 16.08 8.77
C LYS A 113 -5.93 16.09 8.78
N ASN A 114 -6.58 15.78 7.65
CA ASN A 114 -8.01 15.99 7.50
C ASN A 114 -8.83 14.68 7.61
N TYR A 115 -8.23 13.53 7.33
CA TYR A 115 -8.94 12.26 7.20
C TYR A 115 -8.38 11.11 8.03
N MET A 116 -7.16 11.23 8.57
CA MET A 116 -6.58 10.18 9.40
C MET A 116 -7.31 10.12 10.75
N ILE A 117 -7.98 9.00 11.02
CA ILE A 117 -8.72 8.78 12.27
C ILE A 117 -7.93 7.96 13.29
N TYR A 118 -6.84 7.31 12.87
CA TYR A 118 -6.01 6.47 13.71
C TYR A 118 -4.57 6.43 13.20
N ASN A 119 -3.62 6.57 14.12
CA ASN A 119 -2.20 6.40 13.85
C ASN A 119 -1.61 5.45 14.90
N TYR A 120 -1.19 4.26 14.48
CA TYR A 120 -0.63 3.27 15.40
C TYR A 120 0.68 3.73 16.05
N CYS A 121 1.40 4.65 15.43
CA CYS A 121 2.62 5.24 16.01
C CYS A 121 2.36 6.14 17.24
N THR A 122 1.12 6.44 17.55
CA THR A 122 0.74 7.17 18.77
C THR A 122 0.02 6.28 19.78
N ASP A 123 -0.19 5.01 19.46
CA ASP A 123 -0.94 4.07 20.30
C ASP A 123 0.00 3.27 21.24
N LEU A 124 0.39 3.91 22.32
CA LEU A 124 1.25 3.29 23.36
C LEU A 124 0.59 2.09 24.06
N LYS A 125 -0.75 2.02 24.06
CA LYS A 125 -1.46 0.89 24.66
C LYS A 125 -1.30 -0.38 23.84
N ARG A 126 -1.26 -0.24 22.51
CA ARG A 126 -1.02 -1.33 21.58
C ARG A 126 0.44 -1.82 21.63
N PHE A 127 1.38 -0.93 21.94
CA PHE A 127 2.80 -1.22 21.94
C PHE A 127 3.43 -0.89 23.31
N PRO A 128 3.09 -1.64 24.38
CA PRO A 128 3.58 -1.35 25.73
C PRO A 128 5.09 -1.54 25.88
N GLN A 129 5.72 -2.30 24.97
CA GLN A 129 7.18 -2.55 24.93
C GLN A 129 7.94 -1.54 24.04
N GLY A 130 7.26 -0.55 23.50
CA GLY A 130 7.82 0.46 22.61
C GLY A 130 7.21 0.41 21.20
N LEU A 131 7.19 1.57 20.57
CA LEU A 131 6.66 1.73 19.22
C LEU A 131 7.51 0.99 18.19
N PRO A 132 6.92 0.49 17.09
CA PRO A 132 7.66 -0.07 15.97
C PRO A 132 8.73 0.89 15.43
N PRO A 133 9.88 0.37 14.98
CA PRO A 133 11.01 1.22 14.58
C PRO A 133 10.71 2.17 13.41
N GLU A 134 9.80 1.82 12.52
CA GLU A 134 9.35 2.69 11.43
C GLU A 134 8.66 3.97 11.92
N CYS A 135 8.11 3.97 13.13
CA CYS A 135 7.50 5.16 13.73
C CYS A 135 8.50 6.26 14.08
N ARG A 136 9.80 5.96 14.04
CA ARG A 136 10.87 6.94 14.30
C ARG A 136 11.25 7.74 13.05
N THR A 137 10.79 7.32 11.88
CA THR A 137 11.16 7.89 10.57
C THR A 137 10.01 8.63 9.87
N SER A 138 8.86 8.72 10.51
CA SER A 138 7.67 9.40 9.98
C SER A 138 7.61 10.88 10.36
#